data_21aeaa132ac4062ab706f3fb5f12c532
#
_entry.id   21aeaa132ac4062ab706f3fb5f12c532
#
_cell.length_a   1.000
_cell.length_b   1.000
_cell.length_c   1.000
_cell.angle_alpha   90.00
_cell.angle_beta   90.00
_cell.angle_gamma   90.00
#
_symmetry.space_group_name_H-M   'P 1'
#
loop_
_entity.id
_entity.type
_entity.pdbx_description
1 polymer ?
#
loop_
_entity_poly.entity_id
_entity_poly.type
_entity_poly.pdbx_seq_one_letter_code
_entity_poly.pdbx_strand_id
1 'polypeptide(L)'
;MLLTACGTAATPTPETVTVKETVPVNVTVQVKETVQVPVQVVVTATPQPTAAPKKGGVLIAARAADAIGLDPHKQTAFSSFRVMELIYDTLVTLDKNMNIVPSLAESWSYSSDGKTLTMKLRQNVKFHNGDILTSNDVKFSFERILDEKTGAAARSNFTNINTIDTPDANTVVFNLKAPTATILASMTSANASIIDSTLVIGGADPGKVVVGTGPFKLKQWDPDKTLVLEANKDYWIPGQPYLDGIEFRTIPDESSILAGLRAGTIDWALINDPRVAITAGSSASKLVIDRASALAYNVLQLNSQRPVFKDVRVRQALACAIDRQQVVDTASLGEGQVTGPATPQYYQIDLSKTFCPTPDLVKAKQLLSDSGAKDVSFTIIAAADEPPTAVAEAQNIQAQLLAIGVNAKIETLELGVYVDRWLKADFDAAIALNGGNPDPGVMFNRYWMSTGNLNKVAAYSDPAIDKLLSDGIATTDPVARKAIYDQVQTKLIEAAPWIWLYVGYEYRITQPYVMDFYPLSNGANTSLKTTWINK
;
A
#
# COMPACT_ATOMS: atom_id res chain seq x y z
N MET A 1 51.92 25.46 48.11
CA MET A 1 50.51 25.77 47.82
C MET A 1 50.28 25.45 46.36
N LEU A 2 49.71 24.29 46.06
CA LEU A 2 49.42 23.83 44.72
C LEU A 2 48.05 24.37 44.31
N LEU A 3 47.99 25.06 43.19
CA LEU A 3 46.72 25.43 42.51
C LEU A 3 46.55 24.46 41.35
N THR A 4 45.53 23.57 41.45
CA THR A 4 45.05 22.70 40.39
C THR A 4 44.10 23.50 39.51
N ALA A 5 44.44 23.68 38.23
CA ALA A 5 43.54 24.18 37.20
C ALA A 5 42.78 23.02 36.58
N CYS A 6 41.44 23.02 36.72
CA CYS A 6 40.52 22.16 35.93
C CYS A 6 40.49 22.64 34.50
N GLY A 7 41.08 21.90 33.58
CA GLY A 7 40.90 22.05 32.15
C GLY A 7 39.66 21.31 31.72
N THR A 8 38.68 22.03 31.14
CA THR A 8 37.56 21.47 30.43
C THR A 8 38.06 20.71 29.19
N ALA A 9 37.85 19.41 29.13
CA ALA A 9 38.13 18.61 27.96
C ALA A 9 37.18 19.03 26.81
N ALA A 10 37.78 19.50 25.72
CA ALA A 10 37.07 19.74 24.46
C ALA A 10 36.62 18.41 23.89
N THR A 11 35.33 18.30 23.57
CA THR A 11 34.76 17.17 22.85
C THR A 11 35.40 17.11 21.46
N PRO A 12 35.95 15.97 21.03
CA PRO A 12 36.53 15.86 19.71
C PRO A 12 35.44 15.95 18.64
N THR A 13 35.66 16.82 17.67
CA THR A 13 34.90 16.86 16.42
C THR A 13 35.10 15.53 15.69
N PRO A 14 34.06 14.87 15.22
CA PRO A 14 34.24 13.63 14.45
C PRO A 14 34.88 13.95 13.12
N GLU A 15 36.14 13.51 12.96
CA GLU A 15 36.83 13.47 11.67
C GLU A 15 36.21 12.37 10.80
N THR A 16 35.82 12.72 9.58
CA THR A 16 35.39 11.75 8.58
C THR A 16 36.62 10.97 8.09
N VAL A 17 36.88 9.84 8.70
CA VAL A 17 37.95 8.93 8.23
C VAL A 17 37.38 8.09 7.10
N THR A 18 37.72 8.43 5.87
CA THR A 18 37.47 7.55 4.72
C THR A 18 38.58 6.49 4.72
N VAL A 19 38.30 5.35 5.34
CA VAL A 19 39.20 4.19 5.27
C VAL A 19 38.92 3.45 3.98
N LYS A 20 39.78 3.58 2.98
CA LYS A 20 39.79 2.67 1.82
C LYS A 20 40.60 1.43 2.22
N GLU A 21 39.96 0.46 2.80
CA GLU A 21 40.57 -0.83 3.04
C GLU A 21 40.24 -1.78 1.88
N THR A 22 41.25 -2.15 1.12
CA THR A 22 41.14 -3.19 0.09
C THR A 22 41.40 -4.54 0.77
N VAL A 23 40.36 -5.33 0.96
CA VAL A 23 40.51 -6.69 1.44
C VAL A 23 40.72 -7.60 0.23
N PRO A 24 41.87 -8.27 0.08
CA PRO A 24 42.08 -9.22 -1.00
C PRO A 24 41.25 -10.50 -0.72
N VAL A 25 40.24 -10.74 -1.53
CA VAL A 25 39.51 -12.01 -1.52
C VAL A 25 40.14 -12.96 -2.52
N ASN A 26 40.85 -13.98 -2.03
CA ASN A 26 41.37 -15.04 -2.89
C ASN A 26 40.24 -15.99 -3.29
N VAL A 27 39.71 -15.80 -4.49
CA VAL A 27 38.80 -16.78 -5.12
C VAL A 27 39.64 -17.70 -5.99
N THR A 28 39.85 -18.94 -5.56
CA THR A 28 40.57 -19.93 -6.35
C THR A 28 39.63 -20.52 -7.40
N VAL A 29 39.59 -19.90 -8.57
CA VAL A 29 39.09 -20.53 -9.78
C VAL A 29 40.30 -21.19 -10.44
N GLN A 30 40.13 -22.41 -10.99
CA GLN A 30 41.20 -23.15 -11.71
C GLN A 30 41.61 -22.44 -13.01
N VAL A 31 42.07 -21.20 -12.90
CA VAL A 31 42.74 -20.44 -13.96
C VAL A 31 43.88 -19.70 -13.31
N LYS A 32 45.05 -19.77 -13.92
CA LYS A 32 46.37 -19.30 -13.39
C LYS A 32 46.51 -17.79 -13.22
N GLU A 33 45.45 -17.02 -12.91
CA GLU A 33 45.58 -15.58 -12.67
C GLU A 33 44.72 -15.19 -11.47
N THR A 34 45.35 -14.43 -10.55
CA THR A 34 44.65 -13.84 -9.39
C THR A 34 43.97 -12.56 -9.82
N VAL A 35 42.64 -12.55 -9.86
CA VAL A 35 41.82 -11.36 -10.12
C VAL A 35 41.52 -10.71 -8.78
N GLN A 36 42.02 -9.48 -8.55
CA GLN A 36 41.61 -8.67 -7.41
C GLN A 36 40.30 -7.97 -7.73
N VAL A 37 39.24 -8.31 -7.03
CA VAL A 37 37.95 -7.62 -7.12
C VAL A 37 37.86 -6.60 -5.99
N PRO A 38 37.73 -5.31 -6.26
CA PRO A 38 37.56 -4.31 -5.22
C PRO A 38 36.16 -4.47 -4.59
N VAL A 39 36.14 -4.86 -3.32
CA VAL A 39 34.89 -4.84 -2.54
C VAL A 39 34.70 -3.44 -1.97
N GLN A 40 33.69 -2.70 -2.45
CA GLN A 40 33.29 -1.47 -1.78
C GLN A 40 32.57 -1.82 -0.48
N VAL A 41 33.19 -1.63 0.64
CA VAL A 41 32.51 -1.66 1.94
C VAL A 41 31.80 -0.33 2.11
N VAL A 42 30.50 -0.32 1.97
CA VAL A 42 29.68 0.84 2.35
C VAL A 42 29.65 0.89 3.88
N VAL A 43 30.47 1.71 4.47
CA VAL A 43 30.36 2.03 5.89
C VAL A 43 29.16 2.95 6.04
N THR A 44 28.07 2.44 6.59
CA THR A 44 26.93 3.27 6.96
C THR A 44 27.40 4.28 8.00
N ALA A 45 27.34 5.56 7.65
CA ALA A 45 27.66 6.63 8.59
C ALA A 45 26.83 6.47 9.87
N THR A 46 27.45 6.59 11.02
CA THR A 46 26.73 6.68 12.30
C THR A 46 25.68 7.79 12.18
N PRO A 47 24.41 7.55 12.50
CA PRO A 47 23.40 8.58 12.37
C PRO A 47 23.83 9.78 13.21
N GLN A 48 23.93 10.94 12.54
CA GLN A 48 24.15 12.22 13.21
C GLN A 48 22.98 12.40 14.20
N PRO A 49 23.22 12.90 15.42
CA PRO A 49 22.14 13.13 16.37
C PRO A 49 21.03 13.96 15.69
N THR A 50 19.88 13.36 15.49
CA THR A 50 18.72 14.07 14.96
C THR A 50 18.36 15.19 15.94
N ALA A 51 18.17 16.40 15.44
CA ALA A 51 17.68 17.51 16.27
C ALA A 51 16.39 17.07 16.99
N ALA A 52 16.24 17.47 18.24
CA ALA A 52 15.03 17.16 18.99
C ALA A 52 13.79 17.74 18.26
N PRO A 53 12.67 17.00 18.19
CA PRO A 53 11.47 17.49 17.53
C PRO A 53 11.02 18.84 18.06
N LYS A 54 10.75 19.78 17.16
CA LYS A 54 10.17 21.08 17.48
C LYS A 54 8.65 21.00 17.39
N LYS A 55 7.97 21.69 18.28
CA LYS A 55 6.52 21.86 18.22
C LYS A 55 6.17 23.13 17.46
N GLY A 56 5.06 23.08 16.75
CA GLY A 56 4.50 24.22 16.03
C GLY A 56 4.68 24.18 14.52
N GLY A 57 4.06 25.17 13.89
CA GLY A 57 4.04 25.31 12.44
C GLY A 57 2.95 24.52 11.74
N VAL A 58 2.51 25.06 10.60
CA VAL A 58 1.53 24.42 9.71
C VAL A 58 2.27 23.88 8.50
N LEU A 59 2.10 22.59 8.21
CA LEU A 59 2.66 21.95 7.03
C LEU A 59 1.77 22.25 5.82
N ILE A 60 2.34 22.88 4.80
CA ILE A 60 1.66 23.07 3.51
C ILE A 60 1.91 21.84 2.64
N ALA A 61 0.89 21.03 2.51
CA ALA A 61 0.94 19.78 1.76
C ALA A 61 0.18 19.91 0.43
N ALA A 62 0.65 19.23 -0.63
CA ALA A 62 -0.04 19.19 -1.91
C ALA A 62 -0.30 17.75 -2.38
N ARG A 63 -1.41 17.58 -3.11
CA ARG A 63 -1.83 16.31 -3.70
C ARG A 63 -2.63 16.55 -4.99
N ALA A 64 -2.60 15.62 -5.93
CA ALA A 64 -3.30 15.78 -7.20
C ALA A 64 -4.83 15.60 -7.08
N ALA A 65 -5.29 14.76 -6.15
CA ALA A 65 -6.71 14.47 -5.96
C ALA A 65 -7.19 14.80 -4.55
N ASP A 66 -8.40 15.37 -4.43
CA ASP A 66 -9.04 15.64 -3.15
C ASP A 66 -9.74 14.40 -2.57
N ALA A 67 -10.09 14.45 -1.29
CA ALA A 67 -10.98 13.48 -0.67
C ALA A 67 -12.37 13.54 -1.33
N ILE A 68 -12.99 12.40 -1.55
CA ILE A 68 -14.36 12.32 -2.07
C ILE A 68 -15.41 12.19 -0.97
N GLY A 69 -14.98 12.03 0.28
CA GLY A 69 -15.79 11.96 1.48
C GLY A 69 -14.98 11.54 2.68
N LEU A 70 -15.52 11.73 3.89
CA LEU A 70 -14.82 11.51 5.15
C LEU A 70 -15.56 10.56 6.12
N ASP A 71 -16.64 9.87 5.68
CA ASP A 71 -17.19 8.73 6.43
C ASP A 71 -16.25 7.53 6.29
N PRO A 72 -15.52 7.13 7.35
CA PRO A 72 -14.45 6.14 7.21
C PRO A 72 -14.97 4.77 6.76
N HIS A 73 -16.20 4.40 7.09
CA HIS A 73 -16.74 3.10 6.73
C HIS A 73 -17.17 2.99 5.26
N LYS A 74 -17.44 4.13 4.58
CA LYS A 74 -18.00 4.15 3.22
C LYS A 74 -17.00 4.42 2.11
N GLN A 75 -15.83 5.00 2.44
CA GLN A 75 -14.89 5.44 1.43
C GLN A 75 -14.10 4.27 0.81
N THR A 76 -13.76 4.44 -0.48
CA THR A 76 -12.91 3.49 -1.22
C THR A 76 -11.71 4.17 -1.87
N ALA A 77 -11.72 5.51 -1.97
CA ALA A 77 -10.65 6.29 -2.61
C ALA A 77 -9.44 6.47 -1.68
N PHE A 78 -8.25 6.25 -2.20
CA PHE A 78 -6.99 6.49 -1.48
C PHE A 78 -6.85 7.95 -1.03
N SER A 79 -7.31 8.91 -1.84
CA SER A 79 -7.30 10.34 -1.49
C SER A 79 -8.06 10.65 -0.20
N SER A 80 -9.19 9.94 0.04
CA SER A 80 -9.94 10.01 1.31
C SER A 80 -9.21 9.30 2.45
N PHE A 81 -8.67 8.09 2.22
CA PHE A 81 -7.96 7.33 3.26
C PHE A 81 -6.81 8.12 3.86
N ARG A 82 -5.99 8.76 3.02
CA ARG A 82 -4.81 9.54 3.43
C ARG A 82 -5.10 10.76 4.29
N VAL A 83 -6.35 11.19 4.35
CA VAL A 83 -6.83 12.23 5.28
C VAL A 83 -7.47 11.59 6.51
N MET A 84 -8.32 10.58 6.31
CA MET A 84 -9.02 9.90 7.40
C MET A 84 -8.05 9.26 8.41
N GLU A 85 -6.91 8.72 7.95
CA GLU A 85 -5.84 8.16 8.78
C GLU A 85 -5.17 9.16 9.74
N LEU A 86 -5.39 10.47 9.53
CA LEU A 86 -4.93 11.53 10.41
C LEU A 86 -6.03 12.01 11.36
N ILE A 87 -7.29 11.74 11.04
CA ILE A 87 -8.46 12.16 11.81
C ILE A 87 -8.96 11.05 12.75
N TYR A 88 -8.87 9.80 12.29
CA TYR A 88 -9.35 8.63 13.02
C TYR A 88 -8.20 7.70 13.39
N ASP A 89 -8.37 6.93 14.44
CA ASP A 89 -7.52 5.77 14.76
C ASP A 89 -8.31 4.47 14.60
N THR A 90 -7.56 3.39 14.42
CA THR A 90 -8.02 2.01 14.39
C THR A 90 -7.59 1.25 15.65
N LEU A 91 -8.09 0.04 15.88
CA LEU A 91 -7.69 -0.77 17.04
C LEU A 91 -6.21 -1.15 17.00
N VAL A 92 -5.71 -1.49 15.82
CA VAL A 92 -4.30 -1.80 15.53
C VAL A 92 -3.86 -1.02 14.31
N THR A 93 -2.59 -0.69 14.20
CA THR A 93 -2.02 0.07 13.08
C THR A 93 -0.79 -0.62 12.52
N LEU A 94 -0.16 -0.02 11.51
CA LEU A 94 1.08 -0.53 10.92
C LEU A 94 2.27 0.34 11.31
N ASP A 95 3.39 -0.30 11.62
CA ASP A 95 4.67 0.39 11.77
C ASP A 95 5.33 0.66 10.40
N LYS A 96 6.51 1.30 10.40
CA LYS A 96 7.28 1.59 9.17
C LYS A 96 7.71 0.35 8.38
N ASN A 97 7.73 -0.81 9.01
CA ASN A 97 8.08 -2.09 8.40
C ASN A 97 6.83 -2.91 8.02
N MET A 98 5.64 -2.29 8.10
CA MET A 98 4.34 -2.92 7.83
C MET A 98 3.96 -4.03 8.82
N ASN A 99 4.54 -4.06 10.02
CA ASN A 99 4.10 -4.95 11.09
C ASN A 99 2.87 -4.37 11.77
N ILE A 100 1.94 -5.26 12.17
CA ILE A 100 0.77 -4.88 12.96
C ILE A 100 1.21 -4.59 14.39
N VAL A 101 0.91 -3.38 14.85
CA VAL A 101 1.28 -2.87 16.18
C VAL A 101 0.07 -2.29 16.92
N PRO A 102 0.12 -2.20 18.28
CA PRO A 102 -0.94 -1.59 19.07
C PRO A 102 -1.26 -0.15 18.65
N SER A 103 -2.59 0.17 18.63
CA SER A 103 -3.11 1.54 18.47
C SER A 103 -4.13 1.80 19.58
N LEU A 104 -5.43 1.92 19.31
CA LEU A 104 -6.46 2.08 20.36
C LEU A 104 -6.55 0.85 21.27
N ALA A 105 -6.29 -0.35 20.74
CA ALA A 105 -6.02 -1.53 21.55
C ALA A 105 -4.55 -1.55 21.97
N GLU A 106 -4.27 -1.63 23.26
CA GLU A 106 -2.91 -1.75 23.80
C GLU A 106 -2.38 -3.19 23.73
N SER A 107 -3.28 -4.17 23.71
CA SER A 107 -2.93 -5.60 23.60
C SER A 107 -4.12 -6.41 23.10
N TRP A 108 -3.83 -7.62 22.62
CA TRP A 108 -4.84 -8.59 22.22
C TRP A 108 -4.37 -10.02 22.45
N SER A 109 -5.32 -10.96 22.53
CA SER A 109 -5.06 -12.39 22.61
C SER A 109 -6.18 -13.19 21.94
N TYR A 110 -5.81 -14.35 21.41
CA TYR A 110 -6.76 -15.32 20.89
C TYR A 110 -7.00 -16.44 21.91
N SER A 111 -8.22 -16.98 21.93
CA SER A 111 -8.50 -18.27 22.58
C SER A 111 -7.72 -19.40 21.89
N SER A 112 -7.55 -20.53 22.60
CA SER A 112 -6.81 -21.69 22.08
C SER A 112 -7.40 -22.29 20.79
N ASP A 113 -8.71 -22.14 20.58
CA ASP A 113 -9.42 -22.57 19.37
C ASP A 113 -9.45 -21.49 18.26
N GLY A 114 -8.84 -20.32 18.50
CA GLY A 114 -8.77 -19.22 17.56
C GLY A 114 -10.09 -18.51 17.26
N LYS A 115 -11.18 -18.85 17.98
CA LYS A 115 -12.51 -18.30 17.72
C LYS A 115 -12.90 -17.10 18.56
N THR A 116 -12.08 -16.73 19.53
CA THR A 116 -12.30 -15.54 20.34
C THR A 116 -11.07 -14.64 20.28
N LEU A 117 -11.24 -13.41 19.86
CA LEU A 117 -10.22 -12.35 19.89
C LEU A 117 -10.61 -11.36 20.99
N THR A 118 -9.84 -11.33 22.08
CA THR A 118 -10.02 -10.37 23.16
C THR A 118 -9.02 -9.23 22.98
N MET A 119 -9.49 -7.99 22.99
CA MET A 119 -8.68 -6.78 22.88
C MET A 119 -8.86 -5.90 24.12
N LYS A 120 -7.75 -5.39 24.65
CA LYS A 120 -7.74 -4.41 25.75
C LYS A 120 -7.52 -3.03 25.18
N LEU A 121 -8.44 -2.11 25.47
CA LEU A 121 -8.39 -0.73 24.98
C LEU A 121 -7.56 0.14 25.92
N ARG A 122 -6.90 1.14 25.33
CA ARG A 122 -6.28 2.23 26.10
C ARG A 122 -7.33 2.99 26.86
N GLN A 123 -6.97 3.42 28.05
CA GLN A 123 -7.85 4.22 28.90
C GLN A 123 -7.70 5.72 28.60
N ASN A 124 -8.76 6.47 28.85
CA ASN A 124 -8.79 7.93 28.73
C ASN A 124 -8.48 8.48 27.33
N VAL A 125 -8.66 7.69 26.29
CA VAL A 125 -8.63 8.18 24.91
C VAL A 125 -9.87 9.04 24.68
N LYS A 126 -9.67 10.25 24.14
CA LYS A 126 -10.76 11.19 23.85
C LYS A 126 -11.01 11.28 22.35
N PHE A 127 -12.27 11.29 21.98
CA PHE A 127 -12.69 11.81 20.69
C PHE A 127 -12.44 13.32 20.58
N HIS A 128 -12.47 13.85 19.37
CA HIS A 128 -12.22 15.28 19.11
C HIS A 128 -13.21 16.23 19.79
N ASN A 129 -14.41 15.77 20.13
CA ASN A 129 -15.44 16.50 20.87
C ASN A 129 -15.27 16.43 22.39
N GLY A 130 -14.34 15.60 22.89
CA GLY A 130 -14.04 15.41 24.31
C GLY A 130 -14.65 14.16 24.94
N ASP A 131 -15.53 13.45 24.25
CA ASP A 131 -16.12 12.19 24.72
C ASP A 131 -15.03 11.12 24.88
N ILE A 132 -15.19 10.26 25.87
CA ILE A 132 -14.23 9.18 26.18
C ILE A 132 -14.57 7.95 25.33
N LEU A 133 -13.57 7.44 24.62
CA LEU A 133 -13.67 6.17 23.91
C LEU A 133 -13.93 5.02 24.89
N THR A 134 -14.88 4.19 24.55
CA THR A 134 -15.22 2.96 25.28
C THR A 134 -15.32 1.75 24.34
N SER A 135 -15.43 0.57 24.93
CA SER A 135 -15.70 -0.67 24.19
C SER A 135 -17.03 -0.63 23.42
N ASN A 136 -18.00 0.20 23.84
CA ASN A 136 -19.27 0.36 23.14
C ASN A 136 -19.08 1.09 21.79
N ASP A 137 -18.14 2.03 21.70
CA ASP A 137 -17.83 2.71 20.43
C ASP A 137 -17.20 1.75 19.43
N VAL A 138 -16.34 0.86 19.92
CA VAL A 138 -15.75 -0.22 19.12
C VAL A 138 -16.84 -1.17 18.61
N LYS A 139 -17.69 -1.66 19.52
CA LYS A 139 -18.82 -2.53 19.16
C LYS A 139 -19.72 -1.86 18.12
N PHE A 140 -20.14 -0.65 18.36
CA PHE A 140 -20.97 0.14 17.43
C PHE A 140 -20.32 0.28 16.06
N SER A 141 -19.02 0.62 16.02
CA SER A 141 -18.28 0.82 14.76
C SER A 141 -18.27 -0.45 13.92
N PHE A 142 -17.98 -1.61 14.51
CA PHE A 142 -17.98 -2.88 13.78
C PHE A 142 -19.38 -3.37 13.44
N GLU A 143 -20.37 -3.19 14.30
CA GLU A 143 -21.77 -3.49 13.98
C GLU A 143 -22.27 -2.62 12.82
N ARG A 144 -21.89 -1.33 12.77
CA ARG A 144 -22.19 -0.45 11.64
C ARG A 144 -21.51 -0.91 10.34
N ILE A 145 -20.24 -1.37 10.42
CA ILE A 145 -19.57 -1.95 9.25
C ILE A 145 -20.27 -3.21 8.75
N LEU A 146 -20.79 -4.03 9.65
CA LEU A 146 -21.47 -5.27 9.33
C LEU A 146 -22.91 -5.07 8.83
N ASP A 147 -23.56 -3.97 9.19
CA ASP A 147 -24.91 -3.65 8.72
C ASP A 147 -24.91 -3.36 7.20
N GLU A 148 -25.68 -4.15 6.46
CA GLU A 148 -25.83 -4.00 5.01
C GLU A 148 -26.33 -2.61 4.59
N LYS A 149 -27.17 -1.99 5.43
CA LYS A 149 -27.73 -0.66 5.17
C LYS A 149 -26.67 0.43 5.17
N THR A 150 -25.56 0.24 5.87
CA THR A 150 -24.45 1.16 5.86
C THR A 150 -23.77 1.22 4.50
N GLY A 151 -23.72 0.10 3.77
CA GLY A 151 -22.97 -0.03 2.53
C GLY A 151 -21.45 0.09 2.78
N ALA A 152 -20.97 -0.43 3.91
CA ALA A 152 -19.57 -0.29 4.29
C ALA A 152 -18.63 -1.04 3.34
N ALA A 153 -17.60 -0.34 2.87
CA ALA A 153 -16.64 -0.85 1.88
C ALA A 153 -15.87 -2.09 2.36
N ALA A 154 -15.59 -2.17 3.66
CA ALA A 154 -14.85 -3.27 4.27
C ALA A 154 -15.72 -4.37 4.89
N ARG A 155 -17.04 -4.34 4.69
CA ARG A 155 -17.98 -5.29 5.33
C ARG A 155 -17.54 -6.75 5.13
N SER A 156 -17.14 -7.12 3.92
CA SER A 156 -16.74 -8.50 3.59
C SER A 156 -15.57 -9.01 4.43
N ASN A 157 -14.68 -8.14 4.90
CA ASN A 157 -13.51 -8.51 5.69
C ASN A 157 -13.88 -8.91 7.13
N PHE A 158 -15.08 -8.56 7.59
CA PHE A 158 -15.51 -8.73 8.98
C PHE A 158 -16.72 -9.66 9.14
N THR A 159 -17.26 -10.21 8.05
CA THR A 159 -18.44 -11.10 8.09
C THR A 159 -18.26 -12.38 8.91
N ASN A 160 -17.01 -12.73 9.24
CA ASN A 160 -16.70 -13.86 10.13
C ASN A 160 -16.89 -13.52 11.62
N ILE A 161 -17.09 -12.25 11.97
CA ILE A 161 -17.50 -11.86 13.33
C ILE A 161 -18.94 -12.35 13.54
N ASN A 162 -19.15 -13.09 14.63
CA ASN A 162 -20.47 -13.59 15.04
C ASN A 162 -21.14 -12.63 16.00
N THR A 163 -20.45 -12.32 17.13
CA THR A 163 -20.90 -11.35 18.13
C THR A 163 -19.74 -10.52 18.64
N ILE A 164 -20.04 -9.35 19.19
CA ILE A 164 -19.07 -8.46 19.82
C ILE A 164 -19.57 -8.17 21.24
N ASP A 165 -18.81 -8.61 22.23
CA ASP A 165 -19.16 -8.40 23.63
C ASP A 165 -18.26 -7.32 24.25
N THR A 166 -18.84 -6.54 25.15
CA THR A 166 -18.19 -5.44 25.88
C THR A 166 -18.34 -5.64 27.37
N PRO A 167 -17.56 -6.58 27.97
CA PRO A 167 -17.71 -6.95 29.39
C PRO A 167 -17.41 -5.80 30.34
N ASP A 168 -16.58 -4.87 29.91
CA ASP A 168 -16.29 -3.61 30.62
C ASP A 168 -15.94 -2.51 29.60
N ALA A 169 -15.77 -1.26 30.08
CA ALA A 169 -15.53 -0.10 29.23
C ALA A 169 -14.23 -0.18 28.39
N ASN A 170 -13.27 -1.04 28.76
CA ASN A 170 -11.95 -1.12 28.13
C ASN A 170 -11.64 -2.51 27.56
N THR A 171 -12.63 -3.40 27.50
CA THR A 171 -12.45 -4.74 26.95
C THR A 171 -13.47 -5.00 25.84
N VAL A 172 -12.98 -5.43 24.68
CA VAL A 172 -13.81 -5.88 23.55
C VAL A 172 -13.49 -7.33 23.27
N VAL A 173 -14.51 -8.14 23.07
CA VAL A 173 -14.39 -9.56 22.74
C VAL A 173 -15.10 -9.82 21.43
N PHE A 174 -14.33 -10.11 20.38
CA PHE A 174 -14.87 -10.53 19.10
C PHE A 174 -14.99 -12.05 19.09
N ASN A 175 -16.21 -12.56 19.04
CA ASN A 175 -16.49 -13.98 18.86
C ASN A 175 -16.60 -14.26 17.36
N LEU A 176 -15.77 -15.15 16.84
CA LEU A 176 -15.65 -15.47 15.44
C LEU A 176 -16.38 -16.78 15.10
N LYS A 177 -17.00 -16.87 13.93
CA LYS A 177 -17.61 -18.09 13.41
C LYS A 177 -16.56 -19.19 13.19
N ALA A 178 -15.36 -18.80 12.78
CA ALA A 178 -14.20 -19.66 12.58
C ALA A 178 -12.90 -18.87 12.82
N PRO A 179 -11.76 -19.53 13.08
CA PRO A 179 -10.47 -18.85 13.16
C PRO A 179 -10.20 -18.01 11.91
N THR A 180 -9.71 -16.77 12.09
CA THR A 180 -9.52 -15.82 11.00
C THR A 180 -8.23 -15.05 11.17
N ALA A 181 -7.17 -15.50 10.48
CA ALA A 181 -5.85 -14.89 10.57
C ALA A 181 -5.81 -13.45 9.96
N THR A 182 -6.71 -13.14 9.03
CA THR A 182 -6.75 -11.84 8.33
C THR A 182 -7.40 -10.72 9.14
N ILE A 183 -8.07 -11.02 10.26
CA ILE A 183 -8.89 -10.04 10.99
C ILE A 183 -8.07 -8.84 11.48
N LEU A 184 -6.89 -9.07 12.07
CA LEU A 184 -6.03 -8.00 12.56
C LEU A 184 -5.51 -7.13 11.40
N ALA A 185 -5.11 -7.74 10.28
CA ALA A 185 -4.69 -7.01 9.10
C ALA A 185 -5.83 -6.15 8.53
N SER A 186 -7.06 -6.67 8.52
CA SER A 186 -8.24 -5.90 8.11
C SER A 186 -8.54 -4.73 9.05
N MET A 187 -8.26 -4.89 10.35
CA MET A 187 -8.44 -3.83 11.36
C MET A 187 -7.42 -2.69 11.26
N THR A 188 -6.35 -2.82 10.44
CA THR A 188 -5.42 -1.70 10.20
C THR A 188 -5.91 -0.71 9.15
N SER A 189 -6.95 -1.06 8.39
CA SER A 189 -7.50 -0.22 7.33
C SER A 189 -8.25 0.98 7.90
N ALA A 190 -8.17 2.14 7.23
CA ALA A 190 -8.97 3.31 7.55
C ALA A 190 -10.49 3.00 7.57
N ASN A 191 -10.94 1.99 6.83
CA ASN A 191 -12.34 1.53 6.87
C ASN A 191 -12.74 0.82 8.18
N ALA A 192 -11.79 0.48 9.04
CA ALA A 192 -12.01 -0.09 10.36
C ALA A 192 -11.81 0.94 11.50
N SER A 193 -11.83 2.21 11.17
CA SER A 193 -11.72 3.32 12.14
C SER A 193 -12.83 3.29 13.17
N ILE A 194 -12.49 3.66 14.40
CA ILE A 194 -13.49 3.76 15.48
C ILE A 194 -14.12 5.15 15.44
N ILE A 195 -15.44 5.19 15.43
CA ILE A 195 -16.25 6.41 15.41
C ILE A 195 -17.01 6.58 16.72
N ASP A 196 -17.35 7.81 17.05
CA ASP A 196 -18.14 8.14 18.24
C ASP A 196 -19.59 7.63 18.08
N SER A 197 -19.92 6.61 18.84
CA SER A 197 -21.25 5.99 18.81
C SER A 197 -22.35 6.93 19.28
N THR A 198 -22.08 7.78 20.24
CA THR A 198 -23.04 8.73 20.83
C THR A 198 -23.53 9.73 19.78
N LEU A 199 -22.59 10.29 19.00
CA LEU A 199 -22.93 11.22 17.92
C LEU A 199 -23.80 10.57 16.85
N VAL A 200 -23.43 9.38 16.39
CA VAL A 200 -24.14 8.70 15.30
C VAL A 200 -25.52 8.21 15.74
N ILE A 201 -25.64 7.65 16.95
CA ILE A 201 -26.94 7.29 17.55
C ILE A 201 -27.80 8.54 17.74
N GLY A 202 -27.18 9.69 18.06
CA GLY A 202 -27.86 11.00 18.14
C GLY A 202 -28.28 11.59 16.78
N GLY A 203 -28.02 10.89 15.67
CA GLY A 203 -28.43 11.26 14.31
C GLY A 203 -27.36 12.00 13.50
N ALA A 204 -26.13 12.13 13.99
CA ALA A 204 -25.05 12.72 13.20
C ALA A 204 -24.62 11.81 12.04
N ASP A 205 -24.40 12.41 10.88
CA ASP A 205 -23.83 11.74 9.71
C ASP A 205 -22.28 11.84 9.81
N PRO A 206 -21.54 10.71 9.93
CA PRO A 206 -20.08 10.73 10.03
C PRO A 206 -19.37 11.36 8.82
N GLY A 207 -20.05 11.44 7.68
CA GLY A 207 -19.53 12.13 6.49
C GLY A 207 -19.59 13.66 6.59
N LYS A 208 -20.39 14.20 7.53
CA LYS A 208 -20.59 15.64 7.74
C LYS A 208 -20.05 16.11 9.09
N VAL A 209 -20.25 15.29 10.13
CA VAL A 209 -19.74 15.56 11.49
C VAL A 209 -18.52 14.65 11.70
N VAL A 210 -17.36 15.16 11.30
CA VAL A 210 -16.10 14.39 11.25
C VAL A 210 -15.42 14.45 12.61
N VAL A 211 -15.63 13.41 13.43
CA VAL A 211 -15.11 13.30 14.80
C VAL A 211 -14.44 11.96 14.97
N GLY A 212 -13.13 11.96 15.16
CA GLY A 212 -12.29 10.80 15.42
C GLY A 212 -11.49 10.95 16.71
N THR A 213 -10.53 10.06 16.91
CA THR A 213 -9.59 10.07 18.03
C THR A 213 -8.18 10.47 17.61
N GLY A 214 -7.97 10.71 16.30
CA GLY A 214 -6.67 10.88 15.67
C GLY A 214 -5.90 12.15 16.07
N PRO A 215 -4.65 12.26 15.56
CA PRO A 215 -3.75 13.37 15.92
C PRO A 215 -4.20 14.74 15.40
N PHE A 216 -5.06 14.76 14.40
CA PHE A 216 -5.57 16.01 13.83
C PHE A 216 -7.09 16.01 13.74
N LYS A 217 -7.69 17.21 13.84
CA LYS A 217 -9.11 17.47 13.72
C LYS A 217 -9.38 18.18 12.40
N LEU A 218 -10.51 17.86 11.74
CA LEU A 218 -10.95 18.63 10.57
C LEU A 218 -11.34 20.04 11.00
N LYS A 219 -10.66 21.06 10.47
CA LYS A 219 -10.96 22.46 10.70
C LYS A 219 -11.82 23.05 9.58
N GLN A 220 -11.47 22.76 8.34
CA GLN A 220 -12.15 23.27 7.15
C GLN A 220 -11.92 22.33 5.97
N TRP A 221 -12.93 22.21 5.11
CA TRP A 221 -12.80 21.52 3.83
C TRP A 221 -13.57 22.29 2.75
N ASP A 222 -12.81 22.84 1.81
CA ASP A 222 -13.31 23.44 0.58
C ASP A 222 -13.02 22.44 -0.56
N PRO A 223 -14.02 21.70 -1.04
CA PRO A 223 -13.82 20.63 -2.02
C PRO A 223 -13.03 21.09 -3.25
N ASP A 224 -12.12 20.23 -3.71
CA ASP A 224 -11.22 20.44 -4.85
C ASP A 224 -10.26 21.65 -4.73
N LYS A 225 -10.14 22.21 -3.54
CA LYS A 225 -9.24 23.34 -3.26
C LYS A 225 -8.34 23.05 -2.07
N THR A 226 -8.90 23.10 -0.87
CA THR A 226 -8.13 22.98 0.37
C THR A 226 -8.87 22.15 1.42
N LEU A 227 -8.10 21.34 2.15
CA LEU A 227 -8.55 20.66 3.36
C LEU A 227 -7.57 21.00 4.47
N VAL A 228 -8.08 21.62 5.54
CA VAL A 228 -7.26 22.08 6.67
C VAL A 228 -7.55 21.24 7.89
N LEU A 229 -6.47 20.70 8.44
CA LEU A 229 -6.46 19.98 9.71
C LEU A 229 -5.75 20.82 10.77
N GLU A 230 -6.28 20.82 12.00
CA GLU A 230 -5.62 21.40 13.17
C GLU A 230 -5.19 20.32 14.17
N ALA A 231 -4.15 20.58 14.95
CA ALA A 231 -3.64 19.63 15.92
C ALA A 231 -4.67 19.26 17.00
N ASN A 232 -4.84 17.99 17.27
CA ASN A 232 -5.55 17.50 18.43
C ASN A 232 -4.65 17.59 19.67
N LYS A 233 -4.84 18.60 20.49
CA LYS A 233 -4.03 18.83 21.70
C LYS A 233 -4.27 17.79 22.80
N ASP A 234 -5.40 17.07 22.74
CA ASP A 234 -5.77 15.99 23.64
C ASP A 234 -5.43 14.60 23.05
N TYR A 235 -4.55 14.54 22.03
CA TYR A 235 -4.19 13.26 21.42
C TYR A 235 -3.57 12.32 22.46
N TRP A 236 -4.01 11.06 22.43
CA TRP A 236 -3.67 10.06 23.43
C TRP A 236 -2.18 9.65 23.44
N ILE A 237 -1.42 9.93 22.37
CA ILE A 237 0.04 9.74 22.37
C ILE A 237 0.70 11.03 22.90
N PRO A 238 1.38 10.98 24.06
CA PRO A 238 1.96 12.18 24.65
C PRO A 238 2.97 12.85 23.72
N GLY A 239 2.82 14.18 23.59
CA GLY A 239 3.74 14.99 22.80
C GLY A 239 3.43 15.07 21.31
N GLN A 240 2.53 14.27 20.79
CA GLN A 240 2.09 14.30 19.40
C GLN A 240 0.70 14.96 19.26
N PRO A 241 0.39 15.49 18.05
CA PRO A 241 1.31 15.74 16.94
C PRO A 241 2.28 16.87 17.26
N TYR A 242 3.39 16.98 16.49
CA TYR A 242 4.33 18.10 16.66
C TYR A 242 3.88 19.34 15.89
N LEU A 243 3.23 19.18 14.74
CA LEU A 243 2.68 20.27 13.93
C LEU A 243 1.44 20.89 14.60
N ASP A 244 1.22 22.21 14.38
CA ASP A 244 -0.03 22.87 14.75
C ASP A 244 -1.19 22.51 13.81
N GLY A 245 -0.88 22.06 12.60
CA GLY A 245 -1.86 21.64 11.60
C GLY A 245 -1.23 21.28 10.26
N ILE A 246 -2.09 20.87 9.33
CA ILE A 246 -1.74 20.54 7.95
C ILE A 246 -2.76 21.20 7.03
N GLU A 247 -2.29 21.89 6.00
CA GLU A 247 -3.10 22.43 4.92
C GLU A 247 -2.83 21.60 3.64
N PHE A 248 -3.76 20.76 3.27
CA PHE A 248 -3.71 20.03 1.99
C PHE A 248 -4.28 20.91 0.88
N ARG A 249 -3.47 21.16 -0.14
CA ARG A 249 -3.88 21.85 -1.38
C ARG A 249 -4.09 20.82 -2.48
N THR A 250 -5.24 20.88 -3.13
CA THR A 250 -5.52 20.04 -4.31
C THR A 250 -5.03 20.76 -5.54
N ILE A 251 -4.03 20.19 -6.21
CA ILE A 251 -3.41 20.73 -7.43
C ILE A 251 -3.33 19.56 -8.42
N PRO A 252 -4.26 19.45 -9.39
CA PRO A 252 -4.35 18.26 -10.25
C PRO A 252 -3.10 17.95 -11.07
N ASP A 253 -2.35 18.98 -11.51
CA ASP A 253 -1.11 18.81 -12.25
C ASP A 253 0.09 18.66 -11.30
N GLU A 254 0.70 17.48 -11.27
CA GLU A 254 1.85 17.19 -10.42
C GLU A 254 3.11 17.99 -10.81
N SER A 255 3.23 18.45 -12.06
CA SER A 255 4.32 19.35 -12.47
C SER A 255 4.18 20.72 -11.80
N SER A 256 2.95 21.20 -11.62
CA SER A 256 2.63 22.42 -10.86
C SER A 256 2.91 22.24 -9.36
N ILE A 257 2.65 21.05 -8.81
CA ILE A 257 3.05 20.71 -7.43
C ILE A 257 4.58 20.80 -7.30
N LEU A 258 5.34 20.21 -8.22
CA LEU A 258 6.81 20.27 -8.24
C LEU A 258 7.33 21.72 -8.34
N ALA A 259 6.69 22.54 -9.16
CA ALA A 259 7.03 23.96 -9.23
C ALA A 259 6.81 24.67 -7.90
N GLY A 260 5.71 24.39 -7.21
CA GLY A 260 5.42 24.92 -5.87
C GLY A 260 6.43 24.48 -4.80
N LEU A 261 6.87 23.20 -4.84
CA LEU A 261 7.96 22.71 -3.99
C LEU A 261 9.27 23.47 -4.25
N ARG A 262 9.65 23.65 -5.52
CA ARG A 262 10.87 24.40 -5.90
C ARG A 262 10.81 25.86 -5.50
N ALA A 263 9.63 26.46 -5.54
CA ALA A 263 9.38 27.84 -5.09
C ALA A 263 9.29 27.98 -3.55
N GLY A 264 9.25 26.86 -2.80
CA GLY A 264 9.09 26.89 -1.34
C GLY A 264 7.69 27.28 -0.86
N THR A 265 6.67 27.22 -1.73
CA THR A 265 5.25 27.48 -1.39
C THR A 265 4.52 26.21 -0.97
N ILE A 266 5.14 25.05 -1.14
CA ILE A 266 4.72 23.73 -0.69
C ILE A 266 5.86 23.11 0.11
N ASP A 267 5.54 22.54 1.27
CA ASP A 267 6.52 21.91 2.17
C ASP A 267 6.64 20.40 1.91
N TRP A 268 5.53 19.76 1.57
CA TRP A 268 5.39 18.32 1.39
C TRP A 268 4.42 18.01 0.24
N ALA A 269 4.72 17.00 -0.56
CA ALA A 269 3.82 16.57 -1.63
C ALA A 269 3.76 15.06 -1.79
N LEU A 270 2.56 14.58 -2.12
CA LEU A 270 2.31 13.24 -2.64
C LEU A 270 2.40 13.31 -4.16
N ILE A 271 3.28 12.48 -4.73
CA ILE A 271 3.49 12.37 -6.18
C ILE A 271 3.24 10.91 -6.58
N ASN A 272 2.44 10.70 -7.62
CA ASN A 272 2.14 9.38 -8.16
C ASN A 272 2.88 9.11 -9.48
N ASP A 273 3.21 10.16 -10.24
CA ASP A 273 3.90 10.03 -11.52
C ASP A 273 5.42 9.87 -11.30
N PRO A 274 6.01 8.69 -11.62
CA PRO A 274 7.44 8.47 -11.49
C PRO A 274 8.28 9.47 -12.29
N ARG A 275 7.77 10.00 -13.43
CA ARG A 275 8.47 11.00 -14.24
C ARG A 275 8.65 12.31 -13.48
N VAL A 276 7.64 12.72 -12.73
CA VAL A 276 7.71 13.93 -11.89
C VAL A 276 8.67 13.69 -10.72
N ALA A 277 8.62 12.51 -10.07
CA ALA A 277 9.52 12.15 -8.99
C ALA A 277 10.99 12.13 -9.44
N ILE A 278 11.31 11.52 -10.60
CA ILE A 278 12.66 11.52 -11.19
C ILE A 278 13.11 12.96 -11.50
N THR A 279 12.21 13.79 -12.09
CA THR A 279 12.50 15.18 -12.40
C THR A 279 12.80 16.01 -11.15
N ALA A 280 12.16 15.70 -10.03
CA ALA A 280 12.44 16.34 -8.75
C ALA A 280 13.86 16.03 -8.25
N GLY A 281 14.36 14.81 -8.48
CA GLY A 281 15.71 14.35 -8.10
C GLY A 281 16.82 14.87 -9.01
N SER A 282 16.48 15.32 -10.22
CA SER A 282 17.46 15.86 -11.16
C SER A 282 17.85 17.28 -10.78
N SER A 283 19.18 17.52 -10.60
CA SER A 283 19.83 18.84 -10.41
C SER A 283 19.57 19.57 -9.08
N ALA A 284 20.26 20.66 -8.88
CA ALA A 284 20.28 21.73 -7.86
C ALA A 284 19.08 21.94 -6.90
N SER A 285 18.00 21.16 -6.97
CA SER A 285 16.92 21.20 -5.98
C SER A 285 17.40 20.52 -4.69
N LYS A 286 17.28 21.22 -3.58
CA LYS A 286 17.57 20.66 -2.24
C LYS A 286 16.42 19.80 -1.71
N LEU A 287 15.45 19.40 -2.58
CA LEU A 287 14.29 18.63 -2.18
C LEU A 287 14.71 17.22 -1.72
N VAL A 288 14.04 16.70 -0.72
CA VAL A 288 14.17 15.32 -0.27
C VAL A 288 13.12 14.49 -0.97
N ILE A 289 13.52 13.37 -1.56
CA ILE A 289 12.63 12.43 -2.22
C ILE A 289 12.64 11.14 -1.42
N ASP A 290 11.57 10.93 -0.68
CA ASP A 290 11.34 9.69 0.05
C ASP A 290 10.50 8.76 -0.82
N ARG A 291 10.90 7.48 -0.86
CA ARG A 291 10.15 6.45 -1.57
C ARG A 291 10.07 5.15 -0.77
N ALA A 292 8.94 4.49 -0.84
CA ALA A 292 8.74 3.12 -0.37
C ALA A 292 8.22 2.26 -1.52
N SER A 293 8.64 1.00 -1.60
CA SER A 293 8.06 0.04 -2.55
C SER A 293 6.58 -0.11 -2.24
N ALA A 294 5.73 0.14 -3.22
CA ALA A 294 4.29 0.06 -3.04
C ALA A 294 3.83 -1.39 -2.77
N LEU A 295 2.74 -1.56 -2.04
CA LEU A 295 2.02 -2.83 -2.00
C LEU A 295 1.06 -2.97 -3.19
N ALA A 296 0.64 -1.86 -3.77
CA ALA A 296 -0.14 -1.85 -5.01
C ALA A 296 0.72 -2.33 -6.18
N TYR A 297 0.11 -3.05 -7.12
CA TYR A 297 0.81 -3.65 -8.25
C TYR A 297 0.11 -3.41 -9.57
N ASN A 298 0.90 -3.22 -10.63
CA ASN A 298 0.45 -3.14 -12.00
C ASN A 298 0.31 -4.53 -12.60
N VAL A 299 -0.73 -4.75 -13.37
CA VAL A 299 -1.07 -6.08 -13.89
C VAL A 299 -1.80 -5.98 -15.22
N LEU A 300 -1.49 -6.90 -16.15
CA LEU A 300 -2.35 -7.16 -17.30
C LEU A 300 -3.36 -8.25 -16.88
N GLN A 301 -4.61 -7.88 -16.75
CA GLN A 301 -5.71 -8.79 -16.46
C GLN A 301 -6.25 -9.38 -17.77
N LEU A 302 -6.42 -10.70 -17.81
CA LEU A 302 -6.99 -11.42 -18.96
C LEU A 302 -8.36 -11.96 -18.54
N ASN A 303 -9.42 -11.59 -19.23
CA ASN A 303 -10.74 -12.11 -18.93
C ASN A 303 -10.88 -13.56 -19.45
N SER A 304 -10.65 -14.55 -18.58
CA SER A 304 -10.70 -15.97 -18.92
C SER A 304 -12.07 -16.45 -19.41
N GLN A 305 -13.13 -15.64 -19.25
CA GLN A 305 -14.47 -15.94 -19.77
C GLN A 305 -14.61 -15.58 -21.26
N ARG A 306 -13.73 -14.75 -21.79
CA ARG A 306 -13.71 -14.40 -23.22
C ARG A 306 -13.20 -15.59 -24.06
N PRO A 307 -13.80 -15.87 -25.23
CA PRO A 307 -13.42 -17.01 -26.05
C PRO A 307 -11.91 -17.10 -26.35
N VAL A 308 -11.26 -15.98 -26.60
CA VAL A 308 -9.83 -15.88 -26.90
C VAL A 308 -8.94 -16.33 -25.74
N PHE A 309 -9.41 -16.21 -24.49
CA PHE A 309 -8.65 -16.54 -23.30
C PHE A 309 -9.15 -17.79 -22.54
N LYS A 310 -10.11 -18.54 -23.08
CA LYS A 310 -10.58 -19.79 -22.43
C LYS A 310 -9.49 -20.84 -22.33
N ASP A 311 -8.70 -21.00 -23.38
CA ASP A 311 -7.57 -21.95 -23.37
C ASP A 311 -6.42 -21.37 -22.55
N VAL A 312 -5.99 -22.09 -21.52
CA VAL A 312 -4.88 -21.69 -20.66
C VAL A 312 -3.58 -21.50 -21.44
N ARG A 313 -3.36 -22.28 -22.51
CA ARG A 313 -2.14 -22.21 -23.35
C ARG A 313 -2.01 -20.86 -24.04
N VAL A 314 -3.13 -20.23 -24.44
CA VAL A 314 -3.13 -18.86 -24.98
C VAL A 314 -2.68 -17.88 -23.89
N ARG A 315 -3.23 -17.93 -22.69
CA ARG A 315 -2.84 -17.06 -21.58
C ARG A 315 -1.37 -17.26 -21.19
N GLN A 316 -0.94 -18.50 -21.12
CA GLN A 316 0.46 -18.88 -20.87
C GLN A 316 1.41 -18.37 -21.95
N ALA A 317 0.99 -18.40 -23.21
CA ALA A 317 1.78 -17.88 -24.32
C ALA A 317 2.03 -16.35 -24.16
N LEU A 318 0.98 -15.59 -23.77
CA LEU A 318 1.13 -14.17 -23.48
C LEU A 318 2.08 -13.94 -22.29
N ALA A 319 1.95 -14.72 -21.23
CA ALA A 319 2.81 -14.62 -20.05
C ALA A 319 4.28 -14.92 -20.38
N CYS A 320 4.55 -15.86 -21.32
CA CYS A 320 5.90 -16.16 -21.78
C CYS A 320 6.46 -15.13 -22.76
N ALA A 321 5.60 -14.41 -23.48
CA ALA A 321 6.04 -13.42 -24.47
C ALA A 321 6.41 -12.08 -23.86
N ILE A 322 5.80 -11.72 -22.71
CA ILE A 322 5.96 -10.39 -22.11
C ILE A 322 7.21 -10.34 -21.24
N ASP A 323 8.16 -9.51 -21.64
CA ASP A 323 9.28 -9.07 -20.82
C ASP A 323 8.79 -7.99 -19.85
N ARG A 324 8.55 -8.41 -18.61
CA ARG A 324 8.04 -7.55 -17.55
C ARG A 324 9.05 -6.48 -17.14
N GLN A 325 10.37 -6.78 -17.22
CA GLN A 325 11.39 -5.77 -16.95
C GLN A 325 11.38 -4.68 -18.02
N GLN A 326 11.22 -5.04 -19.29
CA GLN A 326 11.09 -4.06 -20.36
C GLN A 326 9.86 -3.16 -20.16
N VAL A 327 8.75 -3.69 -19.60
CA VAL A 327 7.59 -2.86 -19.24
C VAL A 327 7.97 -1.85 -18.15
N VAL A 328 8.67 -2.27 -17.10
CA VAL A 328 9.18 -1.39 -16.04
C VAL A 328 10.09 -0.29 -16.64
N ASP A 329 11.06 -0.70 -17.47
CA ASP A 329 12.07 0.24 -18.00
C ASP A 329 11.46 1.30 -18.94
N THR A 330 10.40 0.94 -19.67
CA THR A 330 9.79 1.86 -20.65
C THR A 330 8.60 2.64 -20.10
N ALA A 331 7.70 1.99 -19.36
CA ALA A 331 6.48 2.63 -18.87
C ALA A 331 6.73 3.45 -17.59
N SER A 332 7.56 2.95 -16.67
CA SER A 332 7.88 3.64 -15.41
C SER A 332 9.32 4.15 -15.32
N LEU A 333 10.07 4.18 -16.44
CA LEU A 333 11.46 4.66 -16.51
C LEU A 333 12.41 3.92 -15.53
N GLY A 334 12.19 2.64 -15.30
CA GLY A 334 12.94 1.82 -14.35
C GLY A 334 12.49 1.96 -12.89
N GLU A 335 11.51 2.81 -12.61
CA GLU A 335 10.98 3.01 -11.24
C GLU A 335 9.95 1.94 -10.90
N GLY A 336 10.43 0.73 -10.63
CA GLY A 336 9.59 -0.40 -10.23
C GLY A 336 10.39 -1.70 -10.07
N GLN A 337 9.73 -2.70 -9.54
CA GLN A 337 10.28 -4.04 -9.37
C GLN A 337 9.29 -5.08 -9.89
N VAL A 338 9.74 -5.96 -10.77
CA VAL A 338 8.91 -7.08 -11.26
C VAL A 338 8.39 -7.89 -10.07
N THR A 339 7.09 -8.16 -10.08
CA THR A 339 6.42 -8.84 -8.95
C THR A 339 5.65 -10.09 -9.38
N GLY A 340 5.32 -10.90 -8.39
CA GLY A 340 4.35 -11.98 -8.48
C GLY A 340 2.98 -11.59 -7.90
N PRO A 341 2.11 -12.58 -7.66
CA PRO A 341 0.76 -12.34 -7.12
C PRO A 341 0.71 -11.72 -5.73
N ALA A 342 1.68 -12.01 -4.86
CA ALA A 342 1.79 -11.40 -3.53
C ALA A 342 2.90 -10.36 -3.51
N THR A 343 2.56 -9.16 -3.06
CA THR A 343 3.50 -8.03 -2.98
C THR A 343 4.20 -7.88 -1.63
N PRO A 344 3.61 -8.28 -0.46
CA PRO A 344 4.33 -8.23 0.81
C PRO A 344 5.56 -9.13 0.78
N GLN A 345 6.72 -8.58 1.13
CA GLN A 345 8.03 -9.24 0.98
C GLN A 345 8.08 -10.65 1.59
N TYR A 346 7.51 -10.83 2.78
CA TYR A 346 7.48 -12.15 3.44
C TYR A 346 6.76 -13.23 2.62
N TYR A 347 5.73 -12.84 1.85
CA TYR A 347 4.91 -13.77 1.08
C TYR A 347 5.34 -13.93 -0.37
N GLN A 348 6.32 -13.18 -0.84
CA GLN A 348 6.81 -13.32 -2.22
C GLN A 348 7.41 -14.70 -2.46
N ILE A 349 7.17 -15.21 -3.66
CA ILE A 349 7.77 -16.47 -4.15
C ILE A 349 8.97 -16.17 -5.03
N ASP A 350 9.82 -17.17 -5.22
CA ASP A 350 10.95 -17.10 -6.15
C ASP A 350 10.45 -17.14 -7.61
N LEU A 351 10.39 -15.97 -8.22
CA LEU A 351 9.91 -15.83 -9.59
C LEU A 351 10.78 -16.56 -10.62
N SER A 352 12.05 -16.85 -10.30
CA SER A 352 12.96 -17.58 -11.19
C SER A 352 12.54 -19.04 -11.40
N LYS A 353 11.67 -19.56 -10.52
CA LYS A 353 11.14 -20.93 -10.56
C LYS A 353 9.71 -21.01 -11.12
N THR A 354 9.17 -19.92 -11.64
CA THR A 354 7.83 -19.90 -12.20
C THR A 354 7.79 -20.40 -13.65
N PHE A 355 6.58 -20.52 -14.19
CA PHE A 355 6.33 -21.13 -15.51
C PHE A 355 7.11 -20.45 -16.65
N CYS A 356 7.19 -19.11 -16.67
CA CYS A 356 8.01 -18.32 -17.60
C CYS A 356 8.70 -17.21 -16.79
N PRO A 357 9.87 -17.50 -16.18
CA PRO A 357 10.57 -16.53 -15.35
C PRO A 357 11.17 -15.38 -16.17
N THR A 358 11.56 -15.68 -17.39
CA THR A 358 12.07 -14.74 -18.39
C THR A 358 11.30 -14.91 -19.70
N PRO A 359 11.32 -13.92 -20.60
CA PRO A 359 10.67 -14.04 -21.91
C PRO A 359 11.19 -15.23 -22.69
N ASP A 360 10.24 -16.02 -23.25
CA ASP A 360 10.54 -17.16 -24.12
C ASP A 360 9.58 -17.16 -25.31
N LEU A 361 9.97 -16.48 -26.38
CA LEU A 361 9.17 -16.35 -27.59
C LEU A 361 9.00 -17.70 -28.34
N VAL A 362 9.93 -18.64 -28.19
CA VAL A 362 9.83 -19.96 -28.80
C VAL A 362 8.73 -20.75 -28.12
N LYS A 363 8.78 -20.82 -26.80
CA LYS A 363 7.74 -21.47 -25.99
C LYS A 363 6.37 -20.79 -26.18
N ALA A 364 6.33 -19.46 -26.23
CA ALA A 364 5.10 -18.72 -26.47
C ALA A 364 4.44 -19.10 -27.80
N LYS A 365 5.20 -19.14 -28.91
CA LYS A 365 4.71 -19.57 -30.22
C LYS A 365 4.28 -21.04 -30.24
N GLN A 366 5.00 -21.91 -29.54
CA GLN A 366 4.63 -23.32 -29.41
C GLN A 366 3.28 -23.47 -28.69
N LEU A 367 3.08 -22.78 -27.56
CA LEU A 367 1.82 -22.79 -26.81
C LEU A 367 0.62 -22.29 -27.63
N LEU A 368 0.81 -21.24 -28.45
CA LEU A 368 -0.23 -20.78 -29.38
C LEU A 368 -0.54 -21.85 -30.44
N SER A 369 0.48 -22.46 -31.01
CA SER A 369 0.32 -23.54 -31.98
C SER A 369 -0.43 -24.75 -31.37
N ASP A 370 -0.05 -25.16 -30.17
CA ASP A 370 -0.64 -26.33 -29.47
C ASP A 370 -2.09 -26.02 -29.05
N SER A 371 -2.46 -24.77 -28.80
CA SER A 371 -3.83 -24.38 -28.53
C SER A 371 -4.74 -24.45 -29.75
N GLY A 372 -4.17 -24.45 -30.95
CA GLY A 372 -4.90 -24.37 -32.20
C GLY A 372 -5.50 -23.00 -32.50
N ALA A 373 -5.20 -22.01 -31.66
CA ALA A 373 -5.69 -20.64 -31.86
C ALA A 373 -5.05 -20.01 -33.11
N LYS A 374 -5.89 -19.43 -33.97
CA LYS A 374 -5.46 -18.70 -35.17
C LYS A 374 -5.87 -17.24 -35.03
N ASP A 375 -5.05 -16.35 -35.59
CA ASP A 375 -5.34 -14.90 -35.66
C ASP A 375 -5.77 -14.32 -34.30
N VAL A 376 -5.02 -14.64 -33.23
CA VAL A 376 -5.32 -14.20 -31.87
C VAL A 376 -5.34 -12.67 -31.83
N SER A 377 -6.52 -12.11 -31.55
CA SER A 377 -6.73 -10.66 -31.46
C SER A 377 -7.67 -10.33 -30.32
N PHE A 378 -7.40 -9.25 -29.60
CA PHE A 378 -8.21 -8.77 -28.48
C PHE A 378 -7.95 -7.28 -28.20
N THR A 379 -8.77 -6.68 -27.34
CA THR A 379 -8.63 -5.28 -26.91
C THR A 379 -8.12 -5.21 -25.48
N ILE A 380 -7.10 -4.39 -25.25
CA ILE A 380 -6.62 -4.00 -23.92
C ILE A 380 -7.25 -2.65 -23.58
N ILE A 381 -8.09 -2.59 -22.55
CA ILE A 381 -8.53 -1.30 -22.01
C ILE A 381 -7.49 -0.77 -21.02
N ALA A 382 -7.24 0.53 -21.09
CA ALA A 382 -6.33 1.24 -20.19
C ALA A 382 -6.96 2.58 -19.80
N ALA A 383 -6.92 2.93 -18.51
CA ALA A 383 -7.32 4.26 -18.09
C ALA A 383 -6.29 5.31 -18.57
N ALA A 384 -6.76 6.50 -18.89
CA ALA A 384 -5.90 7.58 -19.38
C ALA A 384 -4.92 8.08 -18.28
N ASP A 385 -5.35 8.07 -17.03
CA ASP A 385 -4.74 8.82 -15.93
C ASP A 385 -4.33 7.96 -14.73
N GLU A 386 -4.94 6.80 -14.52
CA GLU A 386 -4.69 5.98 -13.31
C GLU A 386 -4.59 4.48 -13.64
N PRO A 387 -3.40 3.87 -13.48
CA PRO A 387 -2.14 4.56 -13.15
C PRO A 387 -1.63 5.41 -14.32
N PRO A 388 -0.84 6.44 -14.07
CA PRO A 388 -0.32 7.31 -15.14
C PRO A 388 0.57 6.58 -16.16
N THR A 389 0.96 5.35 -15.85
CA THR A 389 1.75 4.44 -16.70
C THR A 389 0.91 3.51 -17.58
N ALA A 390 -0.41 3.39 -17.35
CA ALA A 390 -1.25 2.34 -17.93
C ALA A 390 -1.21 2.29 -19.47
N VAL A 391 -1.29 3.46 -20.12
CA VAL A 391 -1.25 3.53 -21.60
C VAL A 391 0.11 3.11 -22.13
N ALA A 392 1.20 3.54 -21.50
CA ALA A 392 2.57 3.16 -21.87
C ALA A 392 2.82 1.66 -21.65
N GLU A 393 2.28 1.10 -20.57
CA GLU A 393 2.31 -0.36 -20.31
C GLU A 393 1.59 -1.12 -21.43
N ALA A 394 0.38 -0.70 -21.79
CA ALA A 394 -0.39 -1.31 -22.86
C ALA A 394 0.35 -1.26 -24.21
N GLN A 395 0.96 -0.11 -24.54
CA GLN A 395 1.73 0.07 -25.77
C GLN A 395 2.97 -0.83 -25.83
N ASN A 396 3.71 -0.93 -24.74
CA ASN A 396 4.87 -1.82 -24.66
C ASN A 396 4.45 -3.28 -24.82
N ILE A 397 3.41 -3.72 -24.10
CA ILE A 397 2.86 -5.08 -24.18
C ILE A 397 2.35 -5.38 -25.59
N GLN A 398 1.63 -4.46 -26.23
CA GLN A 398 1.17 -4.61 -27.62
C GLN A 398 2.33 -4.89 -28.57
N ALA A 399 3.42 -4.12 -28.45
CA ALA A 399 4.60 -4.29 -29.30
C ALA A 399 5.27 -5.66 -29.09
N GLN A 400 5.37 -6.12 -27.85
CA GLN A 400 5.94 -7.43 -27.51
C GLN A 400 5.08 -8.59 -28.05
N LEU A 401 3.77 -8.51 -27.91
CA LEU A 401 2.83 -9.54 -28.37
C LEU A 401 2.82 -9.70 -29.89
N LEU A 402 3.08 -8.63 -30.63
CA LEU A 402 3.21 -8.68 -32.08
C LEU A 402 4.33 -9.63 -32.54
N ALA A 403 5.42 -9.78 -31.75
CA ALA A 403 6.53 -10.68 -32.05
C ALA A 403 6.14 -12.18 -32.06
N ILE A 404 5.02 -12.53 -31.45
CA ILE A 404 4.45 -13.89 -31.48
C ILE A 404 3.20 -14.00 -32.37
N GLY A 405 2.89 -12.97 -33.16
CA GLY A 405 1.74 -12.95 -34.07
C GLY A 405 0.40 -12.64 -33.41
N VAL A 406 0.39 -12.10 -32.18
CA VAL A 406 -0.82 -11.70 -31.48
C VAL A 406 -1.10 -10.23 -31.72
N ASN A 407 -2.33 -9.90 -32.15
CA ASN A 407 -2.75 -8.54 -32.45
C ASN A 407 -3.60 -7.95 -31.30
N ALA A 408 -2.96 -7.29 -30.35
CA ALA A 408 -3.62 -6.55 -29.31
C ALA A 408 -3.97 -5.12 -29.79
N LYS A 409 -5.21 -4.68 -29.56
CA LYS A 409 -5.64 -3.29 -29.78
C LYS A 409 -5.68 -2.58 -28.44
N ILE A 410 -5.44 -1.28 -28.42
CA ILE A 410 -5.51 -0.47 -27.20
C ILE A 410 -6.72 0.44 -27.28
N GLU A 411 -7.53 0.44 -26.23
CA GLU A 411 -8.62 1.37 -26.03
C GLU A 411 -8.34 2.18 -24.76
N THR A 412 -8.02 3.47 -24.94
CA THR A 412 -7.80 4.39 -23.82
C THR A 412 -9.14 4.96 -23.39
N LEU A 413 -9.44 4.89 -22.10
CA LEU A 413 -10.70 5.30 -21.50
C LEU A 413 -10.48 6.36 -20.44
N GLU A 414 -11.47 7.24 -20.28
CA GLU A 414 -11.57 8.08 -19.09
C GLU A 414 -11.78 7.18 -17.86
N LEU A 415 -11.25 7.58 -16.70
CA LEU A 415 -11.18 6.74 -15.50
C LEU A 415 -12.54 6.21 -15.07
N GLY A 416 -13.59 7.04 -15.05
CA GLY A 416 -14.92 6.61 -14.61
C GLY A 416 -15.51 5.55 -15.55
N VAL A 417 -15.31 5.72 -16.87
CA VAL A 417 -15.74 4.74 -17.89
C VAL A 417 -14.95 3.44 -17.76
N TYR A 418 -13.63 3.55 -17.54
CA TYR A 418 -12.77 2.40 -17.32
C TYR A 418 -13.25 1.59 -16.10
N VAL A 419 -13.45 2.25 -14.94
CA VAL A 419 -13.88 1.59 -13.70
C VAL A 419 -15.25 0.93 -13.86
N ASP A 420 -16.20 1.58 -14.51
CA ASP A 420 -17.54 1.01 -14.75
C ASP A 420 -17.47 -0.29 -15.58
N ARG A 421 -16.71 -0.27 -16.70
CA ARG A 421 -16.50 -1.46 -17.52
C ARG A 421 -15.73 -2.55 -16.78
N TRP A 422 -14.67 -2.16 -16.05
CA TRP A 422 -13.85 -3.07 -15.26
C TRP A 422 -14.68 -3.81 -14.20
N LEU A 423 -15.50 -3.09 -13.42
CA LEU A 423 -16.39 -3.69 -12.41
C LEU A 423 -17.42 -4.65 -13.01
N LYS A 424 -17.86 -4.39 -14.24
CA LYS A 424 -18.77 -5.25 -14.98
C LYS A 424 -18.09 -6.46 -15.62
N ALA A 425 -16.74 -6.52 -15.61
CA ALA A 425 -15.89 -7.45 -16.37
C ALA A 425 -16.15 -7.35 -17.90
N ASP A 426 -16.46 -6.14 -18.38
CA ASP A 426 -16.69 -5.85 -19.79
C ASP A 426 -15.39 -5.42 -20.48
N PHE A 427 -14.46 -6.34 -20.58
CA PHE A 427 -13.18 -6.19 -21.28
C PHE A 427 -12.68 -7.57 -21.74
N ASP A 428 -11.78 -7.57 -22.77
CA ASP A 428 -11.01 -8.75 -23.09
C ASP A 428 -9.76 -8.81 -22.18
N ALA A 429 -8.96 -7.73 -22.20
CA ALA A 429 -7.84 -7.53 -21.29
C ALA A 429 -7.88 -6.10 -20.73
N ALA A 430 -7.26 -5.89 -19.57
CA ALA A 430 -7.19 -4.60 -18.91
C ALA A 430 -5.82 -4.38 -18.25
N ILE A 431 -5.25 -3.20 -18.43
CA ILE A 431 -4.17 -2.73 -17.56
C ILE A 431 -4.82 -2.20 -16.28
N ALA A 432 -4.43 -2.73 -15.14
CA ALA A 432 -4.98 -2.33 -13.85
C ALA A 432 -3.90 -2.11 -12.80
N LEU A 433 -4.12 -1.11 -11.94
CA LEU A 433 -3.42 -0.96 -10.67
C LEU A 433 -4.32 -1.50 -9.56
N ASN A 434 -3.87 -2.56 -8.91
CA ASN A 434 -4.60 -3.16 -7.80
C ASN A 434 -3.95 -2.82 -6.46
N GLY A 435 -4.75 -2.39 -5.50
CA GLY A 435 -4.27 -2.11 -4.16
C GLY A 435 -3.69 -3.35 -3.48
N GLY A 436 -2.65 -3.16 -2.68
CA GLY A 436 -2.03 -4.21 -1.88
C GLY A 436 -2.43 -4.14 -0.40
N ASN A 437 -2.18 -5.21 0.31
CA ASN A 437 -2.36 -5.30 1.76
C ASN A 437 -1.18 -6.06 2.35
N PRO A 438 -0.72 -5.74 3.57
CA PRO A 438 0.34 -6.48 4.26
C PRO A 438 0.06 -7.98 4.41
N ASP A 439 -1.22 -8.33 4.46
CA ASP A 439 -1.67 -9.72 4.45
C ASP A 439 -2.24 -10.09 3.08
N PRO A 440 -1.61 -11.04 2.34
CA PRO A 440 -2.05 -11.40 1.01
C PRO A 440 -3.46 -12.01 0.99
N GLY A 441 -3.89 -12.65 2.08
CA GLY A 441 -5.23 -13.22 2.18
C GLY A 441 -6.33 -12.20 2.00
N VAL A 442 -6.12 -10.96 2.47
CA VAL A 442 -7.10 -9.87 2.27
C VAL A 442 -7.33 -9.61 0.78
N MET A 443 -6.26 -9.58 -0.02
CA MET A 443 -6.35 -9.33 -1.46
C MET A 443 -6.76 -10.58 -2.25
N PHE A 444 -6.17 -11.73 -1.91
CA PHE A 444 -6.47 -12.97 -2.61
C PHE A 444 -7.94 -13.38 -2.45
N ASN A 445 -8.51 -13.19 -1.26
CA ASN A 445 -9.91 -13.51 -1.03
C ASN A 445 -10.86 -12.62 -1.86
N ARG A 446 -10.50 -11.35 -2.08
CA ARG A 446 -11.33 -10.44 -2.89
C ARG A 446 -11.44 -10.88 -4.35
N TYR A 447 -10.33 -11.32 -4.93
CA TYR A 447 -10.25 -11.62 -6.36
C TYR A 447 -10.41 -13.12 -6.68
N TRP A 448 -9.80 -13.99 -5.88
CA TRP A 448 -9.60 -15.39 -6.24
C TRP A 448 -10.53 -16.35 -5.52
N MET A 449 -11.15 -15.94 -4.40
CA MET A 449 -12.25 -16.70 -3.82
C MET A 449 -13.49 -16.56 -4.69
N SER A 450 -14.18 -17.66 -4.99
CA SER A 450 -15.43 -17.65 -5.80
C SER A 450 -16.53 -16.77 -5.17
N THR A 451 -16.49 -16.58 -3.84
CA THR A 451 -17.35 -15.68 -3.07
C THR A 451 -16.78 -14.28 -2.88
N GLY A 452 -15.61 -14.00 -3.44
CA GLY A 452 -14.93 -12.71 -3.31
C GLY A 452 -15.70 -11.59 -4.04
N ASN A 453 -15.71 -10.40 -3.46
CA ASN A 453 -16.47 -9.27 -4.01
C ASN A 453 -15.96 -8.77 -5.37
N LEU A 454 -14.71 -9.09 -5.74
CA LEU A 454 -14.10 -8.79 -7.04
C LEU A 454 -13.77 -10.03 -7.87
N ASN A 455 -14.29 -11.21 -7.50
CA ASN A 455 -14.08 -12.43 -8.28
C ASN A 455 -14.62 -12.29 -9.71
N LYS A 456 -15.72 -11.55 -9.89
CA LYS A 456 -16.25 -11.25 -11.23
C LYS A 456 -15.23 -10.53 -12.10
N VAL A 457 -14.48 -9.59 -11.54
CA VAL A 457 -13.42 -8.84 -12.23
C VAL A 457 -12.21 -9.72 -12.54
N ALA A 458 -11.86 -10.61 -11.60
CA ALA A 458 -10.80 -11.58 -11.83
C ALA A 458 -11.11 -12.52 -12.99
N ALA A 459 -12.41 -12.72 -13.26
CA ALA A 459 -12.93 -13.54 -14.35
C ALA A 459 -12.36 -14.97 -14.37
N TYR A 460 -11.97 -15.47 -13.19
CA TYR A 460 -11.35 -16.79 -13.01
C TYR A 460 -11.77 -17.38 -11.66
N SER A 461 -12.05 -18.67 -11.63
CA SER A 461 -12.36 -19.43 -10.41
C SER A 461 -11.79 -20.84 -10.52
N ASP A 462 -11.23 -21.32 -9.42
CA ASP A 462 -10.68 -22.67 -9.27
C ASP A 462 -11.01 -23.19 -7.86
N PRO A 463 -11.79 -24.29 -7.72
CA PRO A 463 -12.13 -24.86 -6.43
C PRO A 463 -10.93 -25.24 -5.57
N ALA A 464 -9.78 -25.58 -6.18
CA ALA A 464 -8.56 -25.87 -5.45
C ALA A 464 -7.95 -24.59 -4.84
N ILE A 465 -8.07 -23.45 -5.53
CA ILE A 465 -7.69 -22.14 -4.99
C ILE A 465 -8.65 -21.73 -3.86
N ASP A 466 -9.97 -21.90 -4.03
CA ASP A 466 -10.96 -21.66 -2.97
C ASP A 466 -10.61 -22.41 -1.68
N LYS A 467 -10.24 -23.70 -1.81
CA LYS A 467 -9.85 -24.49 -0.65
C LYS A 467 -8.57 -23.95 0.00
N LEU A 468 -7.53 -23.68 -0.78
CA LEU A 468 -6.28 -23.12 -0.25
C LEU A 468 -6.49 -21.77 0.44
N LEU A 469 -7.32 -20.90 -0.13
CA LEU A 469 -7.63 -19.60 0.48
C LEU A 469 -8.39 -19.77 1.79
N SER A 470 -9.33 -20.71 1.84
CA SER A 470 -10.05 -21.04 3.08
C SER A 470 -9.10 -21.59 4.15
N ASP A 471 -8.18 -22.47 3.77
CA ASP A 471 -7.14 -23.01 4.66
C ASP A 471 -6.20 -21.88 5.14
N GLY A 472 -5.81 -20.94 4.25
CA GLY A 472 -4.97 -19.79 4.57
C GLY A 472 -5.62 -18.79 5.52
N ILE A 473 -6.96 -18.61 5.46
CA ILE A 473 -7.71 -17.80 6.43
C ILE A 473 -7.69 -18.48 7.81
N ALA A 474 -7.88 -19.80 7.85
CA ALA A 474 -7.97 -20.56 9.09
C ALA A 474 -6.61 -20.80 9.76
N THR A 475 -5.49 -20.69 9.03
CA THR A 475 -4.15 -20.98 9.52
C THR A 475 -3.52 -19.73 10.13
N THR A 476 -3.22 -19.77 11.44
CA THR A 476 -2.60 -18.65 12.17
C THR A 476 -1.08 -18.78 12.28
N ASP A 477 -0.51 -19.98 12.14
CA ASP A 477 0.95 -20.17 12.09
C ASP A 477 1.53 -19.54 10.81
N PRO A 478 2.45 -18.58 10.91
CA PRO A 478 2.91 -17.81 9.76
C PRO A 478 3.67 -18.66 8.73
N VAL A 479 4.39 -19.70 9.15
CA VAL A 479 5.19 -20.56 8.25
C VAL A 479 4.26 -21.46 7.44
N ALA A 480 3.34 -22.17 8.11
CA ALA A 480 2.34 -22.99 7.45
C ALA A 480 1.45 -22.16 6.52
N ARG A 481 1.07 -20.96 6.95
CA ARG A 481 0.25 -20.02 6.17
C ARG A 481 0.98 -19.55 4.92
N LYS A 482 2.28 -19.22 5.03
CA LYS A 482 3.09 -18.88 3.86
C LYS A 482 3.10 -20.02 2.84
N ALA A 483 3.33 -21.26 3.28
CA ALA A 483 3.34 -22.42 2.40
C ALA A 483 2.01 -22.64 1.63
N ILE A 484 0.87 -22.26 2.26
CA ILE A 484 -0.44 -22.27 1.59
C ILE A 484 -0.49 -21.20 0.49
N TYR A 485 -0.10 -19.96 0.81
CA TYR A 485 -0.12 -18.87 -0.18
C TYR A 485 0.92 -19.06 -1.29
N ASP A 486 2.03 -19.76 -1.05
CA ASP A 486 2.98 -20.13 -2.10
C ASP A 486 2.33 -21.07 -3.13
N GLN A 487 1.49 -22.01 -2.67
CA GLN A 487 0.71 -22.87 -3.56
C GLN A 487 -0.36 -22.09 -4.34
N VAL A 488 -1.06 -21.14 -3.70
CA VAL A 488 -2.02 -20.26 -4.38
C VAL A 488 -1.33 -19.50 -5.50
N GLN A 489 -0.20 -18.88 -5.22
CA GLN A 489 0.56 -18.10 -6.20
C GLN A 489 1.04 -18.95 -7.37
N THR A 490 1.57 -20.15 -7.09
CA THR A 490 2.01 -21.10 -8.13
C THR A 490 0.86 -21.44 -9.07
N LYS A 491 -0.31 -21.82 -8.52
CA LYS A 491 -1.51 -22.11 -9.32
C LYS A 491 -1.98 -20.92 -10.16
N LEU A 492 -1.96 -19.73 -9.60
CA LEU A 492 -2.35 -18.51 -10.33
C LEU A 492 -1.39 -18.21 -11.48
N ILE A 493 -0.08 -18.38 -11.28
CA ILE A 493 0.91 -18.15 -12.34
C ILE A 493 0.76 -19.20 -13.44
N GLU A 494 0.56 -20.48 -13.09
CA GLU A 494 0.34 -21.55 -14.06
C GLU A 494 -0.96 -21.38 -14.85
N ALA A 495 -2.03 -20.96 -14.20
CA ALA A 495 -3.31 -20.68 -14.86
C ALA A 495 -3.29 -19.37 -15.69
N ALA A 496 -2.38 -18.47 -15.38
CA ALA A 496 -2.18 -17.19 -16.03
C ALA A 496 -3.48 -16.38 -16.29
N PRO A 497 -4.41 -16.24 -15.31
CA PRO A 497 -5.57 -15.37 -15.51
C PRO A 497 -5.14 -13.92 -15.59
N TRP A 498 -4.06 -13.57 -14.87
CA TRP A 498 -3.40 -12.28 -14.89
C TRP A 498 -1.90 -12.45 -15.12
N ILE A 499 -1.28 -11.42 -15.65
CA ILE A 499 0.18 -11.31 -15.77
C ILE A 499 0.62 -10.16 -14.88
N TRP A 500 1.17 -10.50 -13.70
CA TRP A 500 1.68 -9.53 -12.74
C TRP A 500 2.93 -8.87 -13.32
N LEU A 501 2.88 -7.56 -13.48
CA LEU A 501 3.94 -6.80 -14.12
C LEU A 501 4.97 -6.35 -13.08
N TYR A 502 4.61 -5.38 -12.26
CA TYR A 502 5.54 -4.81 -11.29
C TYR A 502 4.82 -4.09 -10.14
N VAL A 503 5.55 -3.81 -9.09
CA VAL A 503 5.21 -2.82 -8.06
C VAL A 503 6.03 -1.55 -8.33
N GLY A 504 5.38 -0.41 -8.28
CA GLY A 504 6.03 0.90 -8.33
C GLY A 504 6.48 1.37 -6.95
N TYR A 505 6.63 2.68 -6.79
CA TYR A 505 6.98 3.30 -5.52
C TYR A 505 5.92 4.32 -5.10
N GLU A 506 5.74 4.46 -3.81
CA GLU A 506 5.06 5.58 -3.17
C GLU A 506 6.06 6.71 -2.99
N TYR A 507 5.86 7.83 -3.67
CA TYR A 507 6.77 8.98 -3.59
C TYR A 507 6.21 10.05 -2.68
N ARG A 508 7.07 10.59 -1.83
CA ARG A 508 6.84 11.82 -1.09
C ARG A 508 8.01 12.76 -1.30
N ILE A 509 7.72 13.97 -1.71
CA ILE A 509 8.74 14.99 -1.96
C ILE A 509 8.57 16.09 -0.93
N THR A 510 9.64 16.39 -0.22
CA THR A 510 9.60 17.32 0.90
C THR A 510 10.70 18.38 0.81
N GLN A 511 10.47 19.47 1.51
CA GLN A 511 11.52 20.44 1.81
C GLN A 511 12.50 19.82 2.82
N PRO A 512 13.82 20.20 2.80
CA PRO A 512 14.81 19.64 3.71
C PRO A 512 14.58 19.91 5.20
N TYR A 513 13.70 20.86 5.52
CA TYR A 513 13.34 21.19 6.90
C TYR A 513 12.11 20.41 7.41
N VAL A 514 11.47 19.59 6.57
CA VAL A 514 10.43 18.64 7.00
C VAL A 514 11.13 17.41 7.54
N MET A 515 10.96 17.16 8.82
CA MET A 515 11.73 16.16 9.56
C MET A 515 10.84 15.00 10.01
N ASP A 516 11.44 13.82 10.18
CA ASP A 516 10.84 12.59 10.72
C ASP A 516 9.60 12.09 9.95
N PHE A 517 9.43 12.54 8.71
CA PHE A 517 8.50 11.94 7.77
C PHE A 517 9.12 10.68 7.15
N TYR A 518 8.30 9.66 6.92
CA TYR A 518 8.67 8.49 6.11
C TYR A 518 7.43 7.96 5.37
N PRO A 519 7.56 7.54 4.08
CA PRO A 519 6.48 6.91 3.35
C PRO A 519 6.25 5.48 3.85
N LEU A 520 5.00 5.02 3.78
CA LEU A 520 4.65 3.63 4.03
C LEU A 520 4.31 2.93 2.71
N SER A 521 4.60 1.64 2.63
CA SER A 521 4.37 0.82 1.44
C SER A 521 2.88 0.69 1.04
N ASN A 522 1.96 0.93 1.96
CA ASN A 522 0.52 1.01 1.67
C ASN A 522 0.06 2.43 1.27
N GLY A 523 0.99 3.37 1.13
CA GLY A 523 0.72 4.76 0.78
C GLY A 523 0.15 5.62 1.91
N ALA A 524 -0.02 5.08 3.12
CA ALA A 524 -0.56 5.82 4.26
C ALA A 524 0.31 7.00 4.68
N ASN A 525 -0.34 8.06 5.17
CA ASN A 525 0.33 9.27 5.65
C ASN A 525 0.45 9.32 7.18
N THR A 526 0.30 8.19 7.87
CA THR A 526 0.27 8.14 9.34
C THR A 526 1.57 8.62 10.00
N SER A 527 2.70 8.64 9.27
CA SER A 527 3.96 9.24 9.75
C SER A 527 3.89 10.77 9.94
N LEU A 528 2.90 11.46 9.36
CA LEU A 528 2.69 12.90 9.59
C LEU A 528 2.39 13.24 11.06
N LYS A 529 1.94 12.29 11.87
CA LYS A 529 1.76 12.49 13.32
C LYS A 529 3.07 12.74 14.08
N THR A 530 4.18 12.23 13.52
CA THR A 530 5.54 12.41 14.08
C THR A 530 6.38 13.41 13.30
N THR A 531 5.85 13.94 12.21
CA THR A 531 6.53 14.95 11.37
C THR A 531 6.57 16.31 12.06
N TRP A 532 7.67 17.02 11.89
CA TRP A 532 7.86 18.36 12.42
C TRP A 532 8.64 19.24 11.44
N ILE A 533 8.63 20.55 11.65
CA ILE A 533 9.26 21.55 10.78
C ILE A 533 10.45 22.16 11.49
N ASN A 534 11.63 22.07 10.86
CA ASN A 534 12.88 22.67 11.35
C ASN A 534 13.23 23.96 10.58
N LYS A 535 12.31 24.91 10.60
CA LYS A 535 12.55 26.27 10.10
C LYS A 535 13.15 27.15 11.16
#